data_2aa8536ccf5dc6a0d7fb093c1266ad2e
#
_entry.id   2aa8536ccf5dc6a0d7fb093c1266ad2e
#
_cell.length_a   1.000
_cell.length_b   1.000
_cell.length_c   1.000
_cell.angle_alpha   90.00
_cell.angle_beta   90.00
_cell.angle_gamma   90.00
#
_symmetry.space_group_name_H-M   'P 1'
#
loop_
_entity.id
_entity.type
_entity.pdbx_description
1 polymer ?
#
loop_
_entity_poly.entity_id
_entity_poly.type
_entity_poly.pdbx_seq_one_letter_code
_entity_poly.pdbx_strand_id
1 'polypeptide(L)'
;MMKNINIEDFQKLGQHNMDAAMKVFGEWNKGWQAIAAEMTDYTKRSFEESTTTFEKLLSAKSVEQAIEIQTGFAKRAYDGYMHQMSKIGGMYAELAKEAYKPVEKALQNGR
;
A
#
# COMPACT_ATOMS: atom_id res chain seq x y z
N MET A 1 -19.09 19.88 -33.79
CA MET A 1 -18.33 19.90 -35.01
C MET A 1 -16.91 20.39 -34.80
N MET A 2 -16.02 19.77 -35.49
CA MET A 2 -14.58 20.04 -35.38
C MET A 2 -14.16 21.41 -35.87
N LYS A 3 -14.96 22.03 -36.71
CA LYS A 3 -14.67 23.33 -37.31
C LYS A 3 -14.45 24.44 -36.28
N ASN A 4 -15.13 24.35 -35.17
CA ASN A 4 -15.13 25.40 -34.17
C ASN A 4 -14.05 25.22 -33.11
N ILE A 5 -13.30 24.12 -33.21
CA ILE A 5 -12.23 23.85 -32.23
C ILE A 5 -10.92 24.38 -32.78
N ASN A 6 -10.35 25.28 -32.03
CA ASN A 6 -9.05 25.89 -32.25
C ASN A 6 -7.93 25.00 -31.80
N ILE A 7 -6.77 25.13 -32.40
CA ILE A 7 -5.56 24.45 -31.91
C ILE A 7 -5.23 24.88 -30.49
N GLU A 8 -5.43 26.16 -30.18
CA GLU A 8 -5.22 26.70 -28.83
C GLU A 8 -6.10 26.02 -27.80
N ASP A 9 -7.38 25.84 -28.14
CA ASP A 9 -8.33 25.15 -27.25
C ASP A 9 -7.93 23.71 -27.03
N PHE A 10 -7.44 23.06 -28.05
CA PHE A 10 -6.96 21.70 -28.00
C PHE A 10 -5.73 21.59 -27.10
N GLN A 11 -4.81 22.54 -27.22
CA GLN A 11 -3.61 22.60 -26.40
C GLN A 11 -3.94 22.83 -24.93
N LYS A 12 -4.85 23.74 -24.66
CA LYS A 12 -5.29 24.02 -23.29
C LYS A 12 -5.96 22.82 -22.66
N LEU A 13 -6.77 22.12 -23.42
CA LEU A 13 -7.43 20.90 -22.94
C LEU A 13 -6.39 19.81 -22.64
N GLY A 14 -5.41 19.68 -23.52
CA GLY A 14 -4.33 18.73 -23.34
C GLY A 14 -3.50 19.05 -22.09
N GLN A 15 -3.19 20.32 -21.89
CA GLN A 15 -2.44 20.74 -20.69
C GLN A 15 -3.21 20.46 -19.41
N HIS A 16 -4.49 20.77 -19.39
CA HIS A 16 -5.34 20.49 -18.24
C HIS A 16 -5.38 19.00 -17.91
N ASN A 17 -5.52 18.16 -18.92
CA ASN A 17 -5.55 16.72 -18.74
C ASN A 17 -4.19 16.19 -18.27
N MET A 18 -3.11 16.74 -18.77
CA MET A 18 -1.77 16.35 -18.37
C MET A 18 -1.50 16.73 -16.92
N ASP A 19 -1.90 17.94 -16.51
CA ASP A 19 -1.71 18.39 -15.13
C ASP A 19 -2.50 17.51 -14.17
N ALA A 20 -3.73 17.18 -14.51
CA ALA A 20 -4.56 16.30 -13.70
C ALA A 20 -3.96 14.89 -13.62
N ALA A 21 -3.47 14.38 -14.76
CA ALA A 21 -2.83 13.07 -14.80
C ALA A 21 -1.56 13.03 -13.96
N MET A 22 -0.74 14.07 -14.03
CA MET A 22 0.48 14.16 -13.24
C MET A 22 0.19 14.22 -11.75
N LYS A 23 -0.87 14.93 -11.38
CA LYS A 23 -1.29 15.01 -9.98
C LYS A 23 -1.73 13.64 -9.45
N VAL A 24 -2.53 12.93 -10.24
CA VAL A 24 -2.97 11.58 -9.89
C VAL A 24 -1.78 10.64 -9.78
N PHE A 25 -0.85 10.72 -10.74
CA PHE A 25 0.37 9.94 -10.72
C PHE A 25 1.21 10.22 -9.48
N GLY A 26 1.31 11.49 -9.09
CA GLY A 26 2.04 11.89 -7.90
C GLY A 26 1.44 11.28 -6.64
N GLU A 27 0.12 11.32 -6.52
CA GLU A 27 -0.58 10.74 -5.38
C GLU A 27 -0.46 9.22 -5.36
N TRP A 28 -0.58 8.58 -6.52
CA TRP A 28 -0.37 7.15 -6.66
C TRP A 28 1.03 6.75 -6.23
N ASN A 29 2.02 7.50 -6.71
CA ASN A 29 3.41 7.23 -6.38
C ASN A 29 3.66 7.32 -4.88
N LYS A 30 3.12 8.35 -4.24
CA LYS A 30 3.22 8.50 -2.78
C LYS A 30 2.55 7.35 -2.05
N GLY A 31 1.37 6.94 -2.52
CA GLY A 31 0.65 5.82 -1.94
C GLY A 31 1.42 4.51 -2.06
N TRP A 32 1.97 4.24 -3.23
CA TRP A 32 2.76 3.04 -3.45
C TRP A 32 4.05 3.04 -2.64
N GLN A 33 4.70 4.20 -2.52
CA GLN A 33 5.88 4.34 -1.68
C GLN A 33 5.57 4.06 -0.22
N ALA A 34 4.43 4.53 0.26
CA ALA A 34 3.99 4.27 1.63
C ALA A 34 3.73 2.77 1.85
N ILE A 35 3.09 2.11 0.89
CA ILE A 35 2.83 0.67 0.95
C ILE A 35 4.17 -0.10 0.93
N ALA A 36 5.09 0.29 0.04
CA ALA A 36 6.40 -0.34 -0.05
C ALA A 36 7.19 -0.17 1.24
N ALA A 37 7.13 1.01 1.87
CA ALA A 37 7.79 1.26 3.14
C ALA A 37 7.20 0.38 4.25
N GLU A 38 5.87 0.22 4.27
CA GLU A 38 5.20 -0.66 5.23
C GLU A 38 5.63 -2.12 5.05
N MET A 39 5.70 -2.56 3.80
CA MET A 39 6.13 -3.93 3.48
C MET A 39 7.57 -4.17 3.91
N THR A 40 8.45 -3.21 3.62
CA THR A 40 9.87 -3.29 4.00
C THR A 40 10.01 -3.35 5.51
N ASP A 41 9.29 -2.49 6.22
CA ASP A 41 9.31 -2.44 7.68
C ASP A 41 8.79 -3.74 8.28
N TYR A 42 7.71 -4.27 7.75
CA TYR A 42 7.15 -5.54 8.18
C TYR A 42 8.14 -6.68 7.97
N THR A 43 8.78 -6.74 6.80
CA THR A 43 9.77 -7.76 6.48
C THR A 43 10.93 -7.70 7.46
N LYS A 44 11.40 -6.49 7.75
CA LYS A 44 12.50 -6.29 8.69
C LYS A 44 12.13 -6.77 10.09
N ARG A 45 10.95 -6.37 10.58
CA ARG A 45 10.46 -6.80 11.89
C ARG A 45 10.28 -8.30 11.97
N SER A 46 9.73 -8.90 10.90
CA SER A 46 9.55 -10.36 10.82
C SER A 46 10.88 -11.09 10.87
N PHE A 47 11.88 -10.56 10.18
CA PHE A 47 13.22 -11.15 10.19
C PHE A 47 13.84 -11.07 11.59
N GLU A 48 13.74 -9.92 12.24
CA GLU A 48 14.26 -9.73 13.59
C GLU A 48 13.56 -10.66 14.57
N GLU A 49 12.26 -10.79 14.46
CA GLU A 49 11.48 -11.67 15.33
C GLU A 49 11.84 -13.14 15.11
N SER A 50 12.05 -13.54 13.85
CA SER A 50 12.50 -14.89 13.51
C SER A 50 13.86 -15.19 14.10
N THR A 51 14.78 -14.22 14.00
CA THR A 51 16.13 -14.37 14.55
C THR A 51 16.08 -14.52 16.07
N THR A 52 15.31 -13.66 16.74
CA THR A 52 15.13 -13.73 18.20
C THR A 52 14.54 -15.07 18.61
N THR A 53 13.54 -15.54 17.87
CA THR A 53 12.90 -16.83 18.16
C THR A 53 13.86 -17.98 17.98
N PHE A 54 14.68 -17.92 16.93
CA PHE A 54 15.70 -18.94 16.69
C PHE A 54 16.71 -18.99 17.84
N GLU A 55 17.15 -17.83 18.32
CA GLU A 55 18.05 -17.75 19.46
C GLU A 55 17.44 -18.35 20.71
N LYS A 56 16.16 -18.08 20.95
CA LYS A 56 15.43 -18.65 22.08
C LYS A 56 15.33 -20.18 21.96
N LEU A 57 15.09 -20.67 20.75
CA LEU A 57 15.03 -22.11 20.50
C LEU A 57 16.35 -22.80 20.80
N LEU A 58 17.45 -22.17 20.41
CA LEU A 58 18.79 -22.69 20.71
C LEU A 58 19.06 -22.75 22.21
N SER A 59 18.45 -21.84 22.97
CA SER A 59 18.61 -21.76 24.42
C SER A 59 17.59 -22.57 25.19
N ALA A 60 16.65 -23.19 24.50
CA ALA A 60 15.59 -23.96 25.16
C ALA A 60 16.18 -25.16 25.89
N LYS A 61 15.73 -25.36 27.13
CA LYS A 61 16.25 -26.42 27.98
C LYS A 61 15.40 -27.69 27.93
N SER A 62 14.23 -27.64 27.34
CA SER A 62 13.32 -28.77 27.24
C SER A 62 12.54 -28.72 25.94
N VAL A 63 12.02 -29.86 25.54
CA VAL A 63 11.14 -29.97 24.36
C VAL A 63 9.87 -29.14 24.56
N GLU A 64 9.34 -29.17 25.76
CA GLU A 64 8.15 -28.38 26.11
C GLU A 64 8.37 -26.90 25.91
N GLN A 65 9.51 -26.41 26.35
CA GLN A 65 9.89 -25.02 26.19
C GLN A 65 10.05 -24.66 24.73
N ALA A 66 10.67 -25.53 23.94
CA ALA A 66 10.82 -25.35 22.51
C ALA A 66 9.46 -25.25 21.81
N ILE A 67 8.53 -26.11 22.18
CA ILE A 67 7.17 -26.10 21.62
C ILE A 67 6.45 -24.81 21.99
N GLU A 68 6.57 -24.35 23.22
CA GLU A 68 5.98 -23.08 23.66
C GLU A 68 6.51 -21.90 22.85
N ILE A 69 7.82 -21.88 22.61
CA ILE A 69 8.46 -20.82 21.82
C ILE A 69 7.93 -20.83 20.39
N GLN A 70 7.86 -22.01 19.78
CA GLN A 70 7.35 -22.16 18.41
C GLN A 70 5.89 -21.77 18.31
N THR A 71 5.06 -22.21 19.25
CA THR A 71 3.64 -21.90 19.28
C THR A 71 3.43 -20.40 19.45
N GLY A 72 4.16 -19.79 20.38
CA GLY A 72 4.10 -18.35 20.60
C GLY A 72 4.51 -17.56 19.36
N PHE A 73 5.57 -18.01 18.69
CA PHE A 73 6.03 -17.38 17.46
C PHE A 73 4.98 -17.46 16.36
N ALA A 74 4.41 -18.65 16.16
CA ALA A 74 3.39 -18.88 15.14
C ALA A 74 2.17 -17.99 15.36
N LYS A 75 1.76 -17.87 16.63
CA LYS A 75 0.63 -17.04 17.00
C LYS A 75 0.91 -15.56 16.72
N ARG A 76 2.07 -15.08 17.14
CA ARG A 76 2.47 -13.69 16.90
C ARG A 76 2.64 -13.41 15.41
N ALA A 77 3.19 -14.37 14.67
CA ALA A 77 3.36 -14.23 13.22
C ALA A 77 2.01 -14.16 12.51
N TYR A 78 1.06 -14.99 12.93
CA TYR A 78 -0.29 -14.95 12.36
C TYR A 78 -0.98 -13.63 12.66
N ASP A 79 -0.97 -13.21 13.92
CA ASP A 79 -1.60 -11.95 14.34
C ASP A 79 -0.97 -10.76 13.64
N GLY A 80 0.36 -10.75 13.55
CA GLY A 80 1.10 -9.71 12.87
C GLY A 80 0.78 -9.67 11.38
N TYR A 81 0.70 -10.83 10.76
CA TYR A 81 0.35 -10.94 9.35
C TYR A 81 -1.05 -10.39 9.07
N MET A 82 -2.03 -10.80 9.88
CA MET A 82 -3.40 -10.34 9.73
C MET A 82 -3.51 -8.83 9.95
N HIS A 83 -2.81 -8.32 10.94
CA HIS A 83 -2.76 -6.88 11.21
C HIS A 83 -2.17 -6.13 10.02
N GLN A 84 -1.06 -6.63 9.49
CA GLN A 84 -0.36 -6.01 8.36
C GLN A 84 -1.22 -6.06 7.10
N MET A 85 -1.89 -7.17 6.84
CA MET A 85 -2.78 -7.30 5.69
C MET A 85 -3.95 -6.32 5.79
N SER A 86 -4.52 -6.17 6.97
CA SER A 86 -5.58 -5.19 7.23
C SER A 86 -5.09 -3.77 6.97
N LYS A 87 -3.90 -3.44 7.45
CA LYS A 87 -3.31 -2.12 7.28
C LYS A 87 -3.05 -1.82 5.80
N ILE A 88 -2.44 -2.77 5.10
CA ILE A 88 -2.16 -2.62 3.68
C ILE A 88 -3.46 -2.54 2.88
N GLY A 89 -4.45 -3.35 3.24
CA GLY A 89 -5.77 -3.30 2.63
C GLY A 89 -6.42 -1.93 2.76
N GLY A 90 -6.29 -1.32 3.95
CA GLY A 90 -6.75 0.05 4.19
C GLY A 90 -6.03 1.07 3.33
N MET A 91 -4.72 0.92 3.19
CA MET A 91 -3.91 1.81 2.36
C MET A 91 -4.30 1.68 0.88
N TYR A 92 -4.55 0.46 0.41
CA TYR A 92 -5.05 0.22 -0.94
C TYR A 92 -6.42 0.86 -1.16
N ALA A 93 -7.31 0.74 -0.19
CA ALA A 93 -8.64 1.32 -0.27
C ALA A 93 -8.57 2.84 -0.37
N GLU A 94 -7.70 3.46 0.42
CA GLU A 94 -7.46 4.90 0.37
C GLU A 94 -6.92 5.32 -1.00
N LEU A 95 -5.96 4.58 -1.50
CA LEU A 95 -5.35 4.85 -2.81
C LEU A 95 -6.39 4.73 -3.92
N ALA A 96 -7.24 3.72 -3.86
CA ALA A 96 -8.31 3.51 -4.83
C ALA A 96 -9.33 4.66 -4.78
N LYS A 97 -9.67 5.13 -3.59
CA LYS A 97 -10.55 6.28 -3.41
C LYS A 97 -9.97 7.53 -4.06
N GLU A 98 -8.70 7.79 -3.80
CA GLU A 98 -8.03 8.95 -4.36
C GLU A 98 -7.97 8.89 -5.89
N ALA A 99 -7.72 7.70 -6.43
CA ALA A 99 -7.69 7.50 -7.86
C ALA A 99 -9.07 7.65 -8.51
N TYR A 100 -10.12 7.28 -7.78
CA TYR A 100 -11.48 7.34 -8.28
C TYR A 100 -12.06 8.75 -8.30
N LYS A 101 -11.62 9.62 -7.40
CA LYS A 101 -12.14 10.98 -7.29
C LYS A 101 -12.12 11.77 -8.60
N PRO A 102 -11.02 11.81 -9.35
CA PRO A 102 -11.01 12.53 -10.62
C PRO A 102 -11.98 11.96 -11.64
N VAL A 103 -12.14 10.65 -11.67
CA VAL A 103 -13.06 9.97 -12.58
C VAL A 103 -14.50 10.33 -12.24
N GLU A 104 -14.83 10.30 -10.96
CA GLU A 104 -16.15 10.66 -10.46
C GLU A 104 -16.49 12.11 -10.81
N LYS A 105 -15.54 13.01 -10.60
CA LYS A 105 -15.70 14.42 -10.95
C LYS A 105 -15.93 14.61 -12.44
N ALA A 106 -15.18 13.90 -13.25
CA ALA A 106 -15.29 13.96 -14.69
C ALA A 106 -16.68 13.49 -15.16
N LEU A 107 -17.17 12.41 -14.56
CA LEU A 107 -18.50 11.87 -14.88
C LEU A 107 -19.60 12.83 -14.47
N GLN A 108 -19.48 13.47 -13.32
CA GLN A 108 -20.45 14.44 -12.85
C GLN A 108 -20.48 15.69 -13.72
N ASN A 109 -19.32 16.18 -14.09
CA ASN A 109 -19.20 17.39 -14.90
C ASN A 109 -19.54 17.15 -16.37
N GLY A 110 -19.46 15.92 -16.82
CA GLY A 110 -19.78 15.54 -18.18
C GLY A 110 -21.28 15.47 -18.49
N ARG A 111 -22.10 15.64 -17.49
CA ARG A 111 -23.54 15.66 -17.65
C ARG A 111 -24.08 17.07 -17.70
#